data_cc2cbfc87de8d5652bebba26ac29a0ee
#
_entry.id   cc2cbfc87de8d5652bebba26ac29a0ee
#
_cell.length_a   1.000
_cell.length_b   1.000
_cell.length_c   1.000
_cell.angle_alpha   90.00
_cell.angle_beta   90.00
_cell.angle_gamma   90.00
#
_symmetry.space_group_name_H-M   'P 1'
#
loop_
_entity.id
_entity.type
_entity.pdbx_description
1 polymer ?
#
loop_
_entity_poly.entity_id
_entity_poly.type
_entity_poly.pdbx_seq_one_letter_code
_entity_poly.pdbx_strand_id
1 'polypeptide(L)'
;MSDVPILKVEGLKKYFPVEKGFLRRVVGQVKAVDDVSLEIAPGETLGLVGESGSGKTTVGRCILRALKPTQGSIQFQIAEDRVVDMAQLSDRELRVVRPQANMIFQDPFYSLDPRWTILDIVGEPLKLANLARGKELEDRVAYLMEVVGLEAKHLRRYPHAFSGGQRQRIGVARALATNPRLIVADEPVSALDVSTQAQILNLLQDLQREFGLSYLFIAHDLSVVEHISDRVAVMYVGKIVEVAKRDQLFFFPKHPYTEALLSAVPTPDPDVEKERIILPGEIANPADPPSGCYFHPRCRYAKAICRDEEPSLREVSPGQWASCHFAEELNLAGAPQGAN
;
A
#
# COMPACT_ATOMS: atom_id res chain seq x y z
N MET A 1 23.07 -10.59 2.07
CA MET A 1 21.76 -10.10 1.61
C MET A 1 22.05 -9.12 0.48
N SER A 2 21.40 -9.21 -0.66
CA SER A 2 21.67 -8.32 -1.79
C SER A 2 21.28 -6.88 -1.42
N ASP A 3 22.19 -5.92 -1.61
CA ASP A 3 21.93 -4.47 -1.38
C ASP A 3 20.91 -3.88 -2.39
N VAL A 4 20.40 -4.69 -3.31
CA VAL A 4 19.47 -4.26 -4.38
C VAL A 4 18.04 -4.41 -3.90
N PRO A 5 17.23 -3.33 -3.86
CA PRO A 5 15.83 -3.40 -3.49
C PRO A 5 15.03 -4.26 -4.48
N ILE A 6 14.00 -4.97 -3.99
CA ILE A 6 13.06 -5.72 -4.84
C ILE A 6 12.24 -4.78 -5.72
N LEU A 7 11.93 -3.60 -5.18
CA LEU A 7 11.21 -2.53 -5.87
C LEU A 7 11.87 -1.19 -5.57
N LYS A 8 12.13 -0.39 -6.61
CA LYS A 8 12.53 1.02 -6.49
C LYS A 8 11.67 1.87 -7.41
N VAL A 9 10.96 2.81 -6.84
CA VAL A 9 10.10 3.77 -7.55
C VAL A 9 10.72 5.15 -7.43
N GLU A 10 10.90 5.84 -8.56
CA GLU A 10 11.51 7.18 -8.60
C GLU A 10 10.66 8.14 -9.41
N GLY A 11 10.30 9.26 -8.80
CA GLY A 11 9.59 10.37 -9.44
C GLY A 11 8.24 9.95 -10.04
N LEU A 12 7.52 9.00 -9.42
CA LEU A 12 6.28 8.47 -9.97
C LEU A 12 5.19 9.53 -9.98
N LYS A 13 4.59 9.75 -11.16
CA LYS A 13 3.44 10.65 -11.33
C LYS A 13 2.29 9.92 -12.01
N LYS A 14 1.08 10.15 -11.49
CA LYS A 14 -0.15 9.71 -12.14
C LYS A 14 -1.19 10.82 -12.07
N TYR A 15 -1.46 11.43 -13.23
CA TYR A 15 -2.42 12.50 -13.41
C TYR A 15 -3.61 12.00 -14.22
N PHE A 16 -4.81 12.33 -13.77
CA PHE A 16 -6.05 12.01 -14.48
C PHE A 16 -6.62 13.30 -15.06
N PRO A 17 -6.95 13.36 -16.37
CA PRO A 17 -7.55 14.51 -16.97
C PRO A 17 -8.96 14.76 -16.41
N VAL A 18 -9.29 16.03 -16.13
CA VAL A 18 -10.65 16.47 -15.82
C VAL A 18 -11.27 16.97 -17.11
N GLU A 19 -12.25 16.24 -17.63
CA GLU A 19 -12.97 16.59 -18.85
C GLU A 19 -14.27 17.33 -18.51
N LYS A 20 -14.58 18.43 -19.23
CA LYS A 20 -15.85 19.17 -19.12
C LYS A 20 -16.54 19.31 -20.48
N GLY A 21 -17.88 19.32 -20.41
CA GLY A 21 -18.75 19.57 -21.55
C GLY A 21 -18.90 18.37 -22.49
N PHE A 22 -19.81 18.51 -23.48
CA PHE A 22 -20.16 17.46 -24.45
C PHE A 22 -18.94 17.06 -25.33
N LEU A 23 -18.03 17.99 -25.60
CA LEU A 23 -16.81 17.77 -26.38
C LEU A 23 -15.61 17.27 -25.56
N ARG A 24 -15.81 16.87 -24.27
CA ARG A 24 -14.78 16.32 -23.37
C ARG A 24 -13.48 17.13 -23.38
N ARG A 25 -13.56 18.47 -23.31
CA ARG A 25 -12.36 19.31 -23.22
C ARG A 25 -11.70 19.13 -21.88
N VAL A 26 -10.37 18.87 -21.92
CA VAL A 26 -9.55 18.80 -20.70
C VAL A 26 -9.43 20.20 -20.11
N VAL A 27 -9.94 20.39 -18.90
CA VAL A 27 -9.95 21.67 -18.17
C VAL A 27 -9.03 21.68 -16.97
N GLY A 28 -8.42 20.54 -16.63
CA GLY A 28 -7.51 20.39 -15.50
C GLY A 28 -7.02 18.95 -15.38
N GLN A 29 -6.24 18.70 -14.34
CA GLN A 29 -5.72 17.37 -14.05
C GLN A 29 -5.82 17.10 -12.54
N VAL A 30 -6.28 15.91 -12.15
CA VAL A 30 -6.18 15.42 -10.77
C VAL A 30 -4.82 14.77 -10.58
N LYS A 31 -3.98 15.35 -9.74
CA LYS A 31 -2.64 14.86 -9.40
C LYS A 31 -2.75 13.77 -8.32
N ALA A 32 -3.23 12.59 -8.69
CA ALA A 32 -3.46 11.49 -7.74
C ALA A 32 -2.15 10.93 -7.15
N VAL A 33 -1.07 10.97 -7.91
CA VAL A 33 0.30 10.66 -7.47
C VAL A 33 1.19 11.74 -8.08
N ASP A 34 1.95 12.45 -7.24
CA ASP A 34 2.75 13.60 -7.65
C ASP A 34 4.16 13.54 -7.04
N ASP A 35 5.10 13.02 -7.82
CA ASP A 35 6.52 12.88 -7.47
C ASP A 35 6.79 11.92 -6.29
N VAL A 36 6.19 10.73 -6.33
CA VAL A 36 6.38 9.70 -5.32
C VAL A 36 7.63 8.87 -5.61
N SER A 37 8.52 8.80 -4.61
CA SER A 37 9.70 7.92 -4.62
C SER A 37 9.69 7.05 -3.37
N LEU A 38 9.90 5.75 -3.54
CA LEU A 38 9.97 4.77 -2.46
C LEU A 38 10.77 3.53 -2.91
N GLU A 39 11.24 2.76 -1.95
CA GLU A 39 11.91 1.48 -2.20
C GLU A 39 11.46 0.43 -1.20
N ILE A 40 11.51 -0.83 -1.59
CA ILE A 40 11.20 -1.99 -0.76
C ILE A 40 12.36 -2.98 -0.90
N ALA A 41 12.92 -3.39 0.24
CA ALA A 41 13.96 -4.41 0.28
C ALA A 41 13.35 -5.83 0.09
N PRO A 42 14.16 -6.83 -0.31
CA PRO A 42 13.71 -8.21 -0.32
C PRO A 42 13.26 -8.68 1.09
N GLY A 43 12.05 -9.24 1.18
CA GLY A 43 11.47 -9.70 2.44
C GLY A 43 10.95 -8.59 3.36
N GLU A 44 10.93 -7.33 2.92
CA GLU A 44 10.44 -6.18 3.68
C GLU A 44 8.93 -5.98 3.50
N THR A 45 8.26 -5.51 4.55
CA THR A 45 6.93 -4.90 4.48
C THR A 45 7.05 -3.39 4.61
N LEU A 46 6.81 -2.66 3.51
CA LEU A 46 6.64 -1.21 3.53
C LEU A 46 5.15 -0.87 3.70
N GLY A 47 4.79 -0.27 4.84
CA GLY A 47 3.46 0.30 5.06
C GLY A 47 3.29 1.61 4.29
N LEU A 48 2.17 1.81 3.61
CA LEU A 48 1.80 3.08 2.96
C LEU A 48 0.49 3.58 3.56
N VAL A 49 0.56 4.65 4.34
CA VAL A 49 -0.56 5.19 5.12
C VAL A 49 -0.93 6.61 4.70
N GLY A 50 -2.13 7.03 5.06
CA GLY A 50 -2.66 8.38 4.83
C GLY A 50 -4.18 8.38 4.73
N GLU A 51 -4.79 9.56 4.76
CA GLU A 51 -6.26 9.71 4.65
C GLU A 51 -6.81 9.11 3.34
N SER A 52 -8.11 8.81 3.33
CA SER A 52 -8.80 8.35 2.10
C SER A 52 -8.64 9.40 0.99
N GLY A 53 -8.39 8.94 -0.24
CA GLY A 53 -8.14 9.84 -1.37
C GLY A 53 -6.71 10.40 -1.47
N SER A 54 -5.79 10.07 -0.57
CA SER A 54 -4.39 10.55 -0.65
C SER A 54 -3.59 9.97 -1.83
N GLY A 55 -4.09 8.94 -2.53
CA GLY A 55 -3.46 8.36 -3.73
C GLY A 55 -2.81 6.99 -3.55
N LYS A 56 -2.86 6.38 -2.35
CA LYS A 56 -2.21 5.09 -2.00
C LYS A 56 -2.53 3.94 -2.97
N THR A 57 -3.83 3.67 -3.18
CA THR A 57 -4.29 2.66 -4.14
C THR A 57 -3.79 2.94 -5.56
N THR A 58 -3.71 4.23 -5.95
CA THR A 58 -3.19 4.64 -7.26
C THR A 58 -1.70 4.31 -7.38
N VAL A 59 -0.90 4.55 -6.33
CA VAL A 59 0.52 4.13 -6.28
C VAL A 59 0.64 2.63 -6.49
N GLY A 60 -0.07 1.81 -5.71
CA GLY A 60 -0.06 0.35 -5.84
C GLY A 60 -0.43 -0.12 -7.24
N ARG A 61 -1.49 0.45 -7.82
CA ARG A 61 -1.93 0.11 -9.20
C ARG A 61 -0.94 0.55 -10.27
N CYS A 62 -0.22 1.65 -10.07
CA CYS A 62 0.86 2.09 -10.97
C CYS A 62 2.06 1.15 -10.87
N ILE A 63 2.46 0.75 -9.67
CA ILE A 63 3.56 -0.21 -9.44
C ILE A 63 3.30 -1.52 -10.18
N LEU A 64 2.09 -2.06 -10.07
CA LEU A 64 1.68 -3.29 -10.79
C LEU A 64 1.37 -3.06 -12.28
N ARG A 65 1.51 -1.83 -12.79
CA ARG A 65 1.13 -1.47 -14.17
C ARG A 65 -0.30 -1.87 -14.52
N ALA A 66 -1.20 -1.93 -13.53
CA ALA A 66 -2.64 -1.91 -13.74
C ALA A 66 -3.12 -0.54 -14.21
N LEU A 67 -2.42 0.52 -13.76
CA LEU A 67 -2.52 1.88 -14.31
C LEU A 67 -1.17 2.28 -14.90
N LYS A 68 -1.15 2.76 -16.14
CA LYS A 68 0.06 3.30 -16.74
C LYS A 68 0.41 4.62 -16.05
N PRO A 69 1.63 4.79 -15.49
CA PRO A 69 2.06 6.05 -14.92
C PRO A 69 2.14 7.15 -15.99
N THR A 70 2.02 8.41 -15.55
CA THR A 70 2.22 9.58 -16.43
C THR A 70 3.71 9.84 -16.61
N GLN A 71 4.51 9.69 -15.54
CA GLN A 71 5.97 9.85 -15.51
C GLN A 71 6.56 9.00 -14.38
N GLY A 72 7.90 8.91 -14.35
CA GLY A 72 8.66 8.20 -13.34
C GLY A 72 9.11 6.82 -13.80
N SER A 73 9.94 6.17 -12.98
CA SER A 73 10.43 4.81 -13.19
C SER A 73 9.95 3.87 -12.09
N ILE A 74 9.80 2.58 -12.45
CA ILE A 74 9.38 1.51 -11.54
C ILE A 74 10.33 0.34 -11.77
N GLN A 75 11.47 0.35 -11.09
CA GLN A 75 12.47 -0.69 -11.19
C GLN A 75 12.07 -1.86 -10.30
N PHE A 76 11.85 -3.02 -10.91
CA PHE A 76 11.44 -4.25 -10.23
C PHE A 76 12.46 -5.36 -10.50
N GLN A 77 12.95 -5.98 -9.43
CA GLN A 77 13.90 -7.08 -9.49
C GLN A 77 13.17 -8.40 -9.75
N ILE A 78 13.24 -8.90 -10.98
CA ILE A 78 12.59 -10.16 -11.41
C ILE A 78 13.44 -11.40 -11.20
N ALA A 79 14.76 -11.24 -11.00
CA ALA A 79 15.71 -12.27 -10.62
C ALA A 79 16.87 -11.60 -9.85
N GLU A 80 17.76 -12.36 -9.22
CA GLU A 80 18.86 -11.83 -8.42
C GLU A 80 19.75 -10.84 -9.19
N ASP A 81 19.96 -11.11 -10.48
CA ASP A 81 20.80 -10.34 -11.40
C ASP A 81 20.02 -9.52 -12.43
N ARG A 82 18.67 -9.48 -12.34
CA ARG A 82 17.82 -8.86 -13.36
C ARG A 82 16.78 -7.91 -12.79
N VAL A 83 16.97 -6.63 -13.10
CA VAL A 83 16.02 -5.54 -12.81
C VAL A 83 15.39 -5.06 -14.11
N VAL A 84 14.11 -4.76 -14.11
CA VAL A 84 13.36 -4.19 -15.24
C VAL A 84 12.63 -2.93 -14.81
N ASP A 85 12.54 -1.94 -15.72
CA ASP A 85 11.66 -0.78 -15.49
C ASP A 85 10.24 -1.10 -15.99
N MET A 86 9.37 -1.46 -15.06
CA MET A 86 7.98 -1.79 -15.38
C MET A 86 7.22 -0.63 -16.04
N ALA A 87 7.62 0.63 -15.81
CA ALA A 87 6.97 1.79 -16.41
C ALA A 87 7.14 1.82 -17.94
N GLN A 88 8.25 1.26 -18.45
CA GLN A 88 8.63 1.29 -19.87
C GLN A 88 8.25 0.01 -20.64
N LEU A 89 7.93 -1.08 -19.95
CA LEU A 89 7.63 -2.35 -20.60
C LEU A 89 6.39 -2.26 -21.49
N SER A 90 6.47 -2.91 -22.65
CA SER A 90 5.31 -3.18 -23.51
C SER A 90 4.36 -4.18 -22.84
N ASP A 91 3.11 -4.26 -23.30
CA ASP A 91 2.12 -5.20 -22.76
C ASP A 91 2.54 -6.67 -22.93
N ARG A 92 3.35 -6.97 -23.97
CA ARG A 92 3.89 -8.32 -24.19
C ARG A 92 4.94 -8.67 -23.13
N GLU A 93 5.85 -7.76 -22.83
CA GLU A 93 6.88 -7.94 -21.80
C GLU A 93 6.27 -7.99 -20.40
N LEU A 94 5.28 -7.14 -20.12
CA LEU A 94 4.53 -7.14 -18.86
C LEU A 94 3.87 -8.50 -18.55
N ARG A 95 3.40 -9.23 -19.57
CA ARG A 95 2.82 -10.58 -19.36
C ARG A 95 3.79 -11.55 -18.71
N VAL A 96 5.09 -11.41 -18.97
CA VAL A 96 6.14 -12.26 -18.39
C VAL A 96 6.46 -11.84 -16.95
N VAL A 97 6.37 -10.55 -16.64
CA VAL A 97 6.74 -9.99 -15.34
C VAL A 97 5.58 -10.01 -14.34
N ARG A 98 4.36 -9.77 -14.79
CA ARG A 98 3.14 -9.72 -13.93
C ARG A 98 2.96 -10.89 -12.97
N PRO A 99 3.29 -12.17 -13.32
CA PRO A 99 3.18 -13.25 -12.36
C PRO A 99 4.05 -13.08 -11.09
N GLN A 100 5.05 -12.21 -11.12
CA GLN A 100 5.97 -11.98 -10.00
C GLN A 100 5.54 -10.84 -9.06
N ALA A 101 4.50 -10.07 -9.43
CA ALA A 101 3.99 -8.97 -8.61
C ALA A 101 2.46 -8.96 -8.66
N ASN A 102 1.82 -9.32 -7.57
CA ASN A 102 0.37 -9.50 -7.47
C ASN A 102 -0.29 -8.53 -6.49
N MET A 103 -1.63 -8.54 -6.45
CA MET A 103 -2.43 -7.67 -5.60
C MET A 103 -3.43 -8.46 -4.75
N ILE A 104 -3.52 -8.10 -3.46
CA ILE A 104 -4.65 -8.42 -2.61
C ILE A 104 -5.55 -7.17 -2.59
N PHE A 105 -6.82 -7.34 -2.94
CA PHE A 105 -7.76 -6.23 -3.08
C PHE A 105 -8.48 -5.90 -1.77
N GLN A 106 -8.91 -4.65 -1.65
CA GLN A 106 -9.57 -4.08 -0.48
C GLN A 106 -10.86 -4.82 -0.09
N ASP A 107 -11.71 -5.14 -1.06
CA ASP A 107 -13.02 -5.71 -0.80
C ASP A 107 -13.08 -7.19 -1.23
N PRO A 108 -13.19 -8.12 -0.27
CA PRO A 108 -13.27 -9.54 -0.57
C PRO A 108 -14.58 -9.95 -1.26
N PHE A 109 -15.63 -9.12 -1.21
CA PHE A 109 -16.91 -9.41 -1.85
C PHE A 109 -16.87 -9.06 -3.35
N TYR A 110 -16.32 -7.91 -3.71
CA TYR A 110 -16.24 -7.44 -5.10
C TYR A 110 -15.02 -7.98 -5.85
N SER A 111 -14.00 -8.46 -5.14
CA SER A 111 -12.77 -8.98 -5.77
C SER A 111 -12.89 -10.39 -6.34
N LEU A 112 -13.91 -11.16 -5.95
CA LEU A 112 -14.18 -12.53 -6.39
C LEU A 112 -15.43 -12.57 -7.26
N ASP A 113 -15.32 -13.07 -8.51
CA ASP A 113 -16.51 -13.24 -9.38
C ASP A 113 -17.46 -14.28 -8.76
N PRO A 114 -18.69 -13.89 -8.37
CA PRO A 114 -19.62 -14.80 -7.67
C PRO A 114 -20.10 -15.98 -8.54
N ARG A 115 -19.88 -15.95 -9.84
CA ARG A 115 -20.25 -16.99 -10.81
C ARG A 115 -19.18 -18.07 -10.98
N TRP A 116 -17.98 -17.83 -10.46
CA TRP A 116 -16.84 -18.72 -10.59
C TRP A 116 -16.66 -19.57 -9.34
N THR A 117 -16.18 -20.80 -9.53
CA THR A 117 -15.77 -21.65 -8.41
C THR A 117 -14.45 -21.15 -7.80
N ILE A 118 -14.16 -21.58 -6.58
CA ILE A 118 -12.87 -21.24 -5.94
C ILE A 118 -11.69 -21.75 -6.77
N LEU A 119 -11.82 -22.96 -7.37
CA LEU A 119 -10.83 -23.51 -8.28
C LEU A 119 -10.56 -22.57 -9.47
N ASP A 120 -11.61 -21.98 -10.03
CA ASP A 120 -11.44 -21.06 -11.18
C ASP A 120 -10.83 -19.74 -10.74
N ILE A 121 -11.26 -19.18 -9.61
CA ILE A 121 -10.77 -17.89 -9.08
C ILE A 121 -9.28 -17.96 -8.72
N VAL A 122 -8.88 -18.95 -7.93
CA VAL A 122 -7.48 -19.11 -7.50
C VAL A 122 -6.60 -19.64 -8.61
N GLY A 123 -7.19 -20.45 -9.51
CA GLY A 123 -6.50 -21.04 -10.66
C GLY A 123 -6.33 -20.09 -11.84
N GLU A 124 -7.10 -18.99 -11.94
CA GLU A 124 -7.03 -18.06 -13.07
C GLU A 124 -5.62 -17.52 -13.33
N PRO A 125 -4.89 -16.97 -12.32
CA PRO A 125 -3.53 -16.49 -12.55
C PRO A 125 -2.58 -17.56 -13.09
N LEU A 126 -2.72 -18.81 -12.63
CA LEU A 126 -1.93 -19.95 -13.11
C LEU A 126 -2.23 -20.28 -14.59
N LYS A 127 -3.52 -20.26 -14.97
CA LYS A 127 -3.96 -20.47 -16.36
C LYS A 127 -3.45 -19.37 -17.28
N LEU A 128 -3.56 -18.10 -16.87
CA LEU A 128 -3.13 -16.92 -17.64
C LEU A 128 -1.62 -16.87 -17.83
N ALA A 129 -0.86 -17.26 -16.83
CA ALA A 129 0.59 -17.35 -16.89
C ALA A 129 1.11 -18.64 -17.55
N ASN A 130 0.21 -19.56 -17.95
CA ASN A 130 0.54 -20.89 -18.49
C ASN A 130 1.40 -21.74 -17.54
N LEU A 131 1.23 -21.61 -16.23
CA LEU A 131 2.01 -22.30 -15.20
C LEU A 131 1.43 -23.66 -14.81
N ALA A 132 0.09 -23.84 -14.90
CA ALA A 132 -0.56 -25.12 -14.61
C ALA A 132 -1.88 -25.27 -15.37
N ARG A 133 -2.29 -26.53 -15.68
CA ARG A 133 -3.57 -26.89 -16.31
C ARG A 133 -4.06 -28.24 -15.80
N GLY A 134 -5.36 -28.50 -15.97
CA GLY A 134 -5.97 -29.81 -15.66
C GLY A 134 -5.73 -30.23 -14.21
N LYS A 135 -5.24 -31.44 -13.98
CA LYS A 135 -5.00 -32.00 -12.65
C LYS A 135 -3.93 -31.23 -11.86
N GLU A 136 -2.84 -30.81 -12.51
CA GLU A 136 -1.79 -30.00 -11.89
C GLU A 136 -2.33 -28.68 -11.32
N LEU A 137 -3.23 -28.02 -12.06
CA LEU A 137 -3.93 -26.82 -11.59
C LEU A 137 -4.76 -27.11 -10.34
N GLU A 138 -5.53 -28.20 -10.36
CA GLU A 138 -6.39 -28.60 -9.21
C GLU A 138 -5.54 -28.87 -7.96
N ASP A 139 -4.44 -29.61 -8.11
CA ASP A 139 -3.52 -29.97 -7.02
C ASP A 139 -2.82 -28.70 -6.47
N ARG A 140 -2.39 -27.77 -7.35
CA ARG A 140 -1.79 -26.50 -6.94
C ARG A 140 -2.78 -25.60 -6.20
N VAL A 141 -4.02 -25.49 -6.67
CA VAL A 141 -5.05 -24.70 -5.98
C VAL A 141 -5.44 -25.35 -4.65
N ALA A 142 -5.52 -26.70 -4.57
CA ALA A 142 -5.76 -27.41 -3.32
C ALA A 142 -4.69 -27.07 -2.27
N TYR A 143 -3.42 -27.16 -2.64
CA TYR A 143 -2.29 -26.77 -1.80
C TYR A 143 -2.41 -25.32 -1.31
N LEU A 144 -2.70 -24.36 -2.20
CA LEU A 144 -2.84 -22.95 -1.84
C LEU A 144 -4.01 -22.69 -0.87
N MET A 145 -5.11 -23.45 -1.01
CA MET A 145 -6.21 -23.38 -0.05
C MET A 145 -5.77 -23.84 1.33
N GLU A 146 -5.01 -24.92 1.44
CA GLU A 146 -4.48 -25.41 2.72
C GLU A 146 -3.49 -24.42 3.34
N VAL A 147 -2.61 -23.82 2.53
CA VAL A 147 -1.65 -22.77 2.94
C VAL A 147 -2.36 -21.60 3.62
N VAL A 148 -3.53 -21.19 3.13
CA VAL A 148 -4.30 -20.09 3.75
C VAL A 148 -5.28 -20.58 4.83
N GLY A 149 -5.20 -21.85 5.24
CA GLY A 149 -6.02 -22.45 6.29
C GLY A 149 -7.46 -22.74 5.87
N LEU A 150 -7.69 -23.09 4.59
CA LEU A 150 -8.98 -23.51 4.05
C LEU A 150 -8.91 -24.95 3.54
N GLU A 151 -10.02 -25.67 3.62
CA GLU A 151 -10.06 -27.07 3.21
C GLU A 151 -10.14 -27.24 1.69
N ALA A 152 -9.28 -28.09 1.11
CA ALA A 152 -9.24 -28.42 -0.33
C ALA A 152 -10.59 -28.95 -0.87
N LYS A 153 -11.41 -29.61 -0.03
CA LYS A 153 -12.76 -30.09 -0.45
C LYS A 153 -13.70 -28.97 -0.91
N HIS A 154 -13.37 -27.71 -0.63
CA HIS A 154 -14.19 -26.54 -0.98
C HIS A 154 -13.90 -25.95 -2.37
N LEU A 155 -12.98 -26.50 -3.14
CA LEU A 155 -12.57 -26.02 -4.46
C LEU A 155 -13.73 -25.77 -5.45
N ARG A 156 -14.77 -26.62 -5.37
CA ARG A 156 -15.94 -26.55 -6.27
C ARG A 156 -17.07 -25.65 -5.74
N ARG A 157 -16.88 -25.01 -4.56
CA ARG A 157 -17.83 -24.05 -4.02
C ARG A 157 -17.68 -22.68 -4.65
N TYR A 158 -18.71 -21.85 -4.48
CA TYR A 158 -18.74 -20.46 -4.93
C TYR A 158 -18.47 -19.49 -3.77
N PRO A 159 -18.02 -18.25 -4.06
CA PRO A 159 -17.67 -17.27 -3.03
C PRO A 159 -18.77 -17.02 -1.99
N HIS A 160 -20.05 -17.05 -2.38
CA HIS A 160 -21.17 -16.80 -1.46
C HIS A 160 -21.31 -17.84 -0.34
N ALA A 161 -20.68 -19.00 -0.46
CA ALA A 161 -20.66 -20.05 0.57
C ALA A 161 -19.61 -19.82 1.66
N PHE A 162 -18.86 -18.69 1.64
CA PHE A 162 -17.77 -18.38 2.55
C PHE A 162 -18.02 -17.09 3.31
N SER A 163 -17.52 -17.01 4.56
CA SER A 163 -17.51 -15.78 5.36
C SER A 163 -16.59 -14.72 4.76
N GLY A 164 -16.67 -13.45 5.22
CA GLY A 164 -15.79 -12.38 4.78
C GLY A 164 -14.31 -12.71 4.95
N GLY A 165 -13.89 -13.20 6.13
CA GLY A 165 -12.52 -13.59 6.38
C GLY A 165 -12.05 -14.79 5.53
N GLN A 166 -12.94 -15.77 5.28
CA GLN A 166 -12.65 -16.87 4.35
C GLN A 166 -12.49 -16.39 2.91
N ARG A 167 -13.32 -15.45 2.44
CA ARG A 167 -13.15 -14.82 1.11
C ARG A 167 -11.84 -14.07 1.01
N GLN A 168 -11.44 -13.37 2.07
CA GLN A 168 -10.14 -12.70 2.10
C GLN A 168 -8.99 -13.71 1.98
N ARG A 169 -9.04 -14.83 2.70
CA ARG A 169 -8.07 -15.93 2.55
C ARG A 169 -8.03 -16.50 1.12
N ILE A 170 -9.17 -16.62 0.44
CA ILE A 170 -9.23 -16.98 -0.98
C ILE A 170 -8.54 -15.92 -1.86
N GLY A 171 -8.75 -14.63 -1.57
CA GLY A 171 -8.05 -13.53 -2.23
C GLY A 171 -6.52 -13.59 -2.04
N VAL A 172 -6.07 -13.94 -0.83
CA VAL A 172 -4.65 -14.19 -0.52
C VAL A 172 -4.13 -15.41 -1.31
N ALA A 173 -4.85 -16.53 -1.32
CA ALA A 173 -4.47 -17.73 -2.10
C ALA A 173 -4.32 -17.41 -3.59
N ARG A 174 -5.25 -16.62 -4.16
CA ARG A 174 -5.17 -16.15 -5.55
C ARG A 174 -3.92 -15.30 -5.80
N ALA A 175 -3.59 -14.39 -4.87
CA ALA A 175 -2.40 -13.55 -5.00
C ALA A 175 -1.10 -14.36 -4.93
N LEU A 176 -1.07 -15.46 -4.17
CA LEU A 176 0.06 -16.38 -4.05
C LEU A 176 0.23 -17.35 -5.24
N ALA A 177 -0.81 -17.50 -6.06
CA ALA A 177 -0.89 -18.60 -7.03
C ALA A 177 0.35 -18.74 -7.94
N THR A 178 0.92 -17.63 -8.37
CA THR A 178 2.05 -17.58 -9.29
C THR A 178 3.43 -17.51 -8.61
N ASN A 179 3.51 -17.71 -7.28
CA ASN A 179 4.72 -17.53 -6.46
C ASN A 179 5.35 -16.13 -6.68
N PRO A 180 4.64 -15.04 -6.38
CA PRO A 180 5.14 -13.69 -6.58
C PRO A 180 6.30 -13.39 -5.63
N ARG A 181 7.12 -12.40 -5.98
CA ARG A 181 8.15 -11.82 -5.11
C ARG A 181 7.64 -10.59 -4.36
N LEU A 182 6.65 -9.90 -4.94
CA LEU A 182 6.02 -8.71 -4.37
C LEU A 182 4.50 -8.87 -4.36
N ILE A 183 3.88 -8.51 -3.25
CA ILE A 183 2.42 -8.37 -3.14
C ILE A 183 2.08 -6.93 -2.71
N VAL A 184 1.23 -6.28 -3.48
CA VAL A 184 0.57 -5.04 -3.08
C VAL A 184 -0.73 -5.42 -2.37
N ALA A 185 -0.78 -5.22 -1.06
CA ALA A 185 -1.96 -5.46 -0.24
C ALA A 185 -2.72 -4.14 -0.04
N ASP A 186 -3.78 -3.95 -0.81
CA ASP A 186 -4.58 -2.70 -0.80
C ASP A 186 -5.72 -2.84 0.21
N GLU A 187 -5.54 -2.28 1.40
CA GLU A 187 -6.46 -2.33 2.55
C GLU A 187 -7.02 -3.75 2.85
N PRO A 188 -6.17 -4.78 2.98
CA PRO A 188 -6.59 -6.18 2.95
C PRO A 188 -7.46 -6.61 4.15
N VAL A 189 -7.62 -5.76 5.16
CA VAL A 189 -8.36 -6.07 6.39
C VAL A 189 -9.46 -5.06 6.73
N SER A 190 -9.62 -3.99 5.96
CA SER A 190 -10.51 -2.87 6.29
C SER A 190 -12.00 -3.23 6.39
N ALA A 191 -12.44 -4.27 5.69
CA ALA A 191 -13.83 -4.74 5.67
C ALA A 191 -14.13 -5.90 6.66
N LEU A 192 -13.17 -6.22 7.56
CA LEU A 192 -13.26 -7.35 8.46
C LEU A 192 -13.41 -6.89 9.93
N ASP A 193 -13.97 -7.74 10.78
CA ASP A 193 -13.97 -7.54 12.22
C ASP A 193 -12.56 -7.68 12.82
N VAL A 194 -12.32 -7.07 14.00
CA VAL A 194 -11.01 -6.96 14.65
C VAL A 194 -10.33 -8.32 14.83
N SER A 195 -11.09 -9.35 15.23
CA SER A 195 -10.53 -10.69 15.45
C SER A 195 -10.09 -11.35 14.16
N THR A 196 -10.86 -11.19 13.10
CA THR A 196 -10.54 -11.68 11.77
C THR A 196 -9.39 -10.87 11.14
N GLN A 197 -9.30 -9.55 11.39
CA GLN A 197 -8.17 -8.74 10.97
C GLN A 197 -6.85 -9.29 11.52
N ALA A 198 -6.77 -9.54 12.84
CA ALA A 198 -5.57 -10.10 13.47
C ALA A 198 -5.15 -11.45 12.84
N GLN A 199 -6.13 -12.32 12.55
CA GLN A 199 -5.85 -13.60 11.89
C GLN A 199 -5.28 -13.44 10.47
N ILE A 200 -5.77 -12.48 9.69
CA ILE A 200 -5.26 -12.21 8.33
C ILE A 200 -3.86 -11.58 8.40
N LEU A 201 -3.61 -10.66 9.34
CA LEU A 201 -2.28 -10.05 9.52
C LEU A 201 -1.24 -11.12 9.88
N ASN A 202 -1.54 -11.99 10.84
CA ASN A 202 -0.65 -13.10 11.20
C ASN A 202 -0.42 -14.03 10.01
N LEU A 203 -1.46 -14.37 9.26
CA LEU A 203 -1.33 -15.17 8.03
C LEU A 203 -0.38 -14.51 7.03
N LEU A 204 -0.49 -13.19 6.78
CA LEU A 204 0.40 -12.49 5.85
C LEU A 204 1.85 -12.49 6.33
N GLN A 205 2.11 -12.35 7.63
CA GLN A 205 3.45 -12.44 8.21
C GLN A 205 4.03 -13.86 8.11
N ASP A 206 3.21 -14.90 8.34
CA ASP A 206 3.64 -16.30 8.19
C ASP A 206 4.01 -16.60 6.73
N LEU A 207 3.18 -16.17 5.79
CA LEU A 207 3.42 -16.31 4.36
C LEU A 207 4.68 -15.53 3.91
N GLN A 208 4.93 -14.35 4.48
CA GLN A 208 6.15 -13.59 4.21
C GLN A 208 7.40 -14.39 4.58
N ARG A 209 7.39 -14.99 5.76
CA ARG A 209 8.51 -15.82 6.26
C ARG A 209 8.69 -17.11 5.46
N GLU A 210 7.59 -17.77 5.13
CA GLU A 210 7.61 -19.07 4.42
C GLU A 210 8.02 -18.93 2.96
N PHE A 211 7.50 -17.91 2.26
CA PHE A 211 7.71 -17.73 0.82
C PHE A 211 8.72 -16.62 0.46
N GLY A 212 9.29 -15.92 1.45
CA GLY A 212 10.23 -14.82 1.22
C GLY A 212 9.58 -13.62 0.51
N LEU A 213 8.30 -13.34 0.79
CA LEU A 213 7.54 -12.29 0.13
C LEU A 213 7.96 -10.90 0.60
N SER A 214 7.87 -9.93 -0.30
CA SER A 214 7.91 -8.51 0.06
C SER A 214 6.53 -7.90 -0.09
N TYR A 215 6.16 -6.98 0.79
CA TYR A 215 4.84 -6.33 0.76
C TYR A 215 4.93 -4.82 0.58
N LEU A 216 4.08 -4.26 -0.29
CA LEU A 216 3.59 -2.90 -0.14
C LEU A 216 2.22 -2.99 0.53
N PHE A 217 2.16 -2.67 1.82
CA PHE A 217 0.95 -2.78 2.63
C PHE A 217 0.26 -1.43 2.75
N ILE A 218 -0.87 -1.26 2.05
CA ILE A 218 -1.65 -0.02 2.03
C ILE A 218 -2.74 -0.13 3.09
N ALA A 219 -2.81 0.86 3.99
CA ALA A 219 -3.88 0.97 4.97
C ALA A 219 -4.17 2.44 5.32
N HIS A 220 -5.34 2.68 5.90
CA HIS A 220 -5.69 3.94 6.53
C HIS A 220 -5.60 3.88 8.07
N ASP A 221 -5.55 2.67 8.64
CA ASP A 221 -5.42 2.44 10.08
C ASP A 221 -3.94 2.21 10.43
N LEU A 222 -3.39 3.11 11.25
CA LEU A 222 -2.00 3.07 11.69
C LEU A 222 -1.74 1.90 12.65
N SER A 223 -2.71 1.47 13.47
CA SER A 223 -2.52 0.34 14.38
C SER A 223 -2.27 -0.97 13.62
N VAL A 224 -2.93 -1.15 12.50
CA VAL A 224 -2.70 -2.29 11.59
C VAL A 224 -1.29 -2.24 10.98
N VAL A 225 -0.86 -1.05 10.56
CA VAL A 225 0.46 -0.85 9.94
C VAL A 225 1.59 -1.01 10.96
N GLU A 226 1.40 -0.55 12.19
CA GLU A 226 2.34 -0.76 13.30
C GLU A 226 2.65 -2.25 13.51
N HIS A 227 1.63 -3.10 13.39
CA HIS A 227 1.76 -4.54 13.63
C HIS A 227 2.55 -5.28 12.52
N ILE A 228 2.39 -4.89 11.25
CA ILE A 228 2.90 -5.68 10.12
C ILE A 228 4.13 -5.08 9.44
N SER A 229 4.39 -3.77 9.58
CA SER A 229 5.37 -3.07 8.75
C SER A 229 6.75 -2.97 9.38
N ASP A 230 7.80 -3.07 8.57
CA ASP A 230 9.18 -2.79 8.95
C ASP A 230 9.49 -1.30 8.85
N ARG A 231 9.04 -0.68 7.74
CA ARG A 231 9.11 0.77 7.49
C ARG A 231 7.72 1.27 7.09
N VAL A 232 7.49 2.56 7.31
CA VAL A 232 6.22 3.21 6.98
C VAL A 232 6.47 4.48 6.18
N ALA A 233 5.72 4.63 5.09
CA ALA A 233 5.64 5.84 4.28
C ALA A 233 4.27 6.50 4.48
N VAL A 234 4.25 7.78 4.81
CA VAL A 234 3.04 8.58 5.01
C VAL A 234 2.77 9.39 3.76
N MET A 235 1.55 9.27 3.23
CA MET A 235 1.14 9.93 1.99
C MET A 235 0.03 10.95 2.24
N TYR A 236 0.21 12.17 1.76
CA TYR A 236 -0.76 13.25 1.79
C TYR A 236 -0.94 13.86 0.40
N VAL A 237 -2.17 13.87 -0.12
CA VAL A 237 -2.55 14.47 -1.42
C VAL A 237 -1.52 14.23 -2.53
N GLY A 238 -1.28 12.96 -2.84
CA GLY A 238 -0.40 12.55 -3.94
C GLY A 238 1.10 12.53 -3.63
N LYS A 239 1.54 12.99 -2.46
CA LYS A 239 2.96 13.11 -2.10
C LYS A 239 3.32 12.28 -0.86
N ILE A 240 4.55 11.76 -0.83
CA ILE A 240 5.12 11.19 0.40
C ILE A 240 5.61 12.36 1.26
N VAL A 241 5.14 12.41 2.50
CA VAL A 241 5.50 13.46 3.47
C VAL A 241 6.46 12.99 4.55
N GLU A 242 6.48 11.71 4.84
CA GLU A 242 7.43 11.11 5.78
C GLU A 242 7.67 9.64 5.44
N VAL A 243 8.93 9.16 5.62
CA VAL A 243 9.31 7.73 5.55
C VAL A 243 10.30 7.45 6.67
N ALA A 244 10.03 6.40 7.44
CA ALA A 244 10.95 5.98 8.50
C ALA A 244 10.76 4.48 8.83
N LYS A 245 11.66 3.94 9.65
CA LYS A 245 11.39 2.69 10.36
C LYS A 245 10.16 2.84 11.23
N ARG A 246 9.38 1.76 11.39
CA ARG A 246 8.15 1.75 12.17
C ARG A 246 8.30 2.50 13.51
N ASP A 247 9.23 2.09 14.35
CA ASP A 247 9.38 2.65 15.70
C ASP A 247 9.79 4.14 15.67
N GLN A 248 10.62 4.55 14.70
CA GLN A 248 10.99 5.95 14.52
C GLN A 248 9.77 6.80 14.15
N LEU A 249 8.95 6.34 13.21
CA LEU A 249 7.77 7.07 12.77
C LEU A 249 6.72 7.17 13.87
N PHE A 250 6.48 6.07 14.60
CA PHE A 250 5.45 6.03 15.63
C PHE A 250 5.83 6.83 16.88
N PHE A 251 7.10 6.78 17.32
CA PHE A 251 7.52 7.43 18.57
C PHE A 251 8.17 8.80 18.36
N PHE A 252 8.74 9.06 17.18
CA PHE A 252 9.48 10.29 16.87
C PHE A 252 9.12 10.85 15.50
N PRO A 253 7.82 11.16 15.23
CA PRO A 253 7.41 11.69 13.93
C PRO A 253 8.12 13.01 13.61
N LYS A 254 8.32 13.28 12.32
CA LYS A 254 9.02 14.48 11.81
C LYS A 254 8.14 15.33 10.92
N HIS A 255 6.92 14.89 10.62
CA HIS A 255 5.95 15.68 9.88
C HIS A 255 4.67 15.93 10.70
N PRO A 256 4.16 17.18 10.79
CA PRO A 256 2.94 17.49 11.57
C PRO A 256 1.69 16.71 11.17
N TYR A 257 1.59 16.26 9.92
CA TYR A 257 0.50 15.39 9.49
C TYR A 257 0.62 13.98 10.11
N THR A 258 1.84 13.45 10.22
CA THR A 258 2.08 12.16 10.90
C THR A 258 1.69 12.24 12.36
N GLU A 259 2.07 13.33 13.06
CA GLU A 259 1.64 13.60 14.43
C GLU A 259 0.11 13.58 14.57
N ALA A 260 -0.59 14.26 13.67
CA ALA A 260 -2.04 14.31 13.68
C ALA A 260 -2.68 12.92 13.44
N LEU A 261 -2.14 12.13 12.52
CA LEU A 261 -2.59 10.76 12.28
C LEU A 261 -2.36 9.87 13.51
N LEU A 262 -1.18 9.94 14.12
CA LEU A 262 -0.84 9.20 15.33
C LEU A 262 -1.73 9.59 16.50
N SER A 263 -2.11 10.87 16.64
CA SER A 263 -3.01 11.33 17.68
C SER A 263 -4.42 10.71 17.61
N ALA A 264 -4.82 10.23 16.43
CA ALA A 264 -6.13 9.60 16.22
C ALA A 264 -6.13 8.09 16.50
N VAL A 265 -4.96 7.47 16.69
CA VAL A 265 -4.86 6.04 17.03
C VAL A 265 -5.37 5.82 18.46
N PRO A 266 -6.36 4.94 18.69
CA PRO A 266 -6.85 4.62 20.04
C PRO A 266 -5.73 4.03 20.90
N THR A 267 -5.69 4.45 22.16
CA THR A 267 -4.77 3.88 23.16
C THR A 267 -5.49 2.73 23.88
N PRO A 268 -4.86 1.55 24.04
CA PRO A 268 -5.47 0.45 24.79
C PRO A 268 -5.70 0.76 26.27
N ASP A 269 -4.90 1.66 26.84
CA ASP A 269 -5.00 2.08 28.24
C ASP A 269 -6.04 3.21 28.38
N PRO A 270 -7.17 2.97 29.08
CA PRO A 270 -8.22 3.96 29.27
C PRO A 270 -7.80 5.14 30.19
N ASP A 271 -6.74 4.96 30.98
CA ASP A 271 -6.26 5.99 31.92
C ASP A 271 -5.30 6.99 31.24
N VAL A 272 -4.87 6.73 30.01
CA VAL A 272 -4.04 7.64 29.23
C VAL A 272 -4.92 8.62 28.45
N GLU A 273 -5.08 9.83 28.99
CA GLU A 273 -5.69 10.93 28.23
C GLU A 273 -4.79 11.34 27.06
N LYS A 274 -5.24 11.09 25.84
CA LYS A 274 -4.57 11.52 24.61
C LYS A 274 -5.32 12.66 23.99
N GLU A 275 -4.67 13.81 23.89
CA GLU A 275 -5.22 14.96 23.16
C GLU A 275 -5.26 14.65 21.66
N ARG A 276 -6.45 14.41 21.12
CA ARG A 276 -6.65 14.21 19.68
C ARG A 276 -6.48 15.54 18.94
N ILE A 277 -5.55 15.57 18.00
CA ILE A 277 -5.36 16.71 17.11
C ILE A 277 -6.45 16.72 16.04
N ILE A 278 -7.36 17.68 16.14
CA ILE A 278 -8.40 17.90 15.15
C ILE A 278 -7.84 18.81 14.07
N LEU A 279 -7.64 18.24 12.86
CA LEU A 279 -7.18 19.01 11.71
C LEU A 279 -8.28 19.94 11.21
N PRO A 280 -8.00 21.25 11.02
CA PRO A 280 -8.99 22.18 10.49
C PRO A 280 -9.24 21.95 9.00
N GLY A 281 -10.44 22.33 8.52
CA GLY A 281 -10.79 22.34 7.09
C GLY A 281 -10.87 20.96 6.45
N GLU A 282 -10.94 20.95 5.13
CA GLU A 282 -10.99 19.74 4.29
C GLU A 282 -9.61 19.38 3.76
N ILE A 283 -9.48 18.12 3.29
CA ILE A 283 -8.28 17.66 2.58
C ILE A 283 -8.11 18.52 1.32
N ALA A 284 -6.87 18.94 1.03
CA ALA A 284 -6.58 19.73 -0.15
C ALA A 284 -7.02 19.01 -1.44
N ASN A 285 -7.60 19.77 -2.36
CA ASN A 285 -8.10 19.22 -3.62
C ASN A 285 -6.93 18.81 -4.53
N PRO A 286 -6.77 17.53 -4.91
CA PRO A 286 -5.68 17.09 -5.77
C PRO A 286 -5.75 17.64 -7.21
N ALA A 287 -6.89 18.23 -7.60
CA ALA A 287 -7.03 18.92 -8.89
C ALA A 287 -6.54 20.38 -8.86
N ASP A 288 -6.51 20.97 -7.66
CA ASP A 288 -6.05 22.34 -7.42
C ASP A 288 -5.36 22.40 -6.05
N PRO A 289 -4.18 21.77 -5.90
CA PRO A 289 -3.49 21.74 -4.62
C PRO A 289 -2.95 23.13 -4.27
N PRO A 290 -2.84 23.47 -2.97
CA PRO A 290 -2.29 24.73 -2.52
C PRO A 290 -0.83 24.88 -2.95
N SER A 291 -0.34 26.14 -3.07
CA SER A 291 1.07 26.43 -3.28
C SER A 291 1.92 25.99 -2.07
N GLY A 292 3.20 25.77 -2.27
CA GLY A 292 4.14 25.37 -1.22
C GLY A 292 3.82 24.00 -0.65
N CYS A 293 3.93 23.86 0.67
CA CYS A 293 3.59 22.62 1.38
C CYS A 293 2.08 22.34 1.28
N TYR A 294 1.67 21.22 0.68
CA TYR A 294 0.25 20.88 0.51
C TYR A 294 -0.52 20.75 1.84
N PHE A 295 0.19 20.48 2.94
CA PHE A 295 -0.42 20.38 4.27
C PHE A 295 -0.54 21.74 4.99
N HIS A 296 0.08 22.82 4.51
CA HIS A 296 0.12 24.11 5.24
C HIS A 296 -1.24 24.65 5.66
N PRO A 297 -2.37 24.50 4.90
CA PRO A 297 -3.66 25.04 5.32
C PRO A 297 -4.25 24.34 6.57
N ARG A 298 -3.79 23.13 6.85
CA ARG A 298 -4.24 22.32 8.00
C ARG A 298 -3.19 22.20 9.10
N CYS A 299 -1.98 22.73 8.88
CA CYS A 299 -0.84 22.59 9.78
C CYS A 299 -0.87 23.67 10.87
N ARG A 300 -0.94 23.26 12.14
CA ARG A 300 -0.87 24.18 13.29
C ARG A 300 0.49 24.86 13.48
N TYR A 301 1.53 24.35 12.82
CA TYR A 301 2.89 24.89 12.86
C TYR A 301 3.25 25.69 11.59
N ALA A 302 2.29 25.97 10.70
CA ALA A 302 2.56 26.62 9.43
C ALA A 302 3.14 28.03 9.64
N LYS A 303 4.23 28.32 8.90
CA LYS A 303 4.85 29.66 8.80
C LYS A 303 4.78 30.16 7.36
N ALA A 304 5.20 31.40 7.08
CA ALA A 304 5.10 32.02 5.75
C ALA A 304 5.74 31.15 4.66
N ILE A 305 6.96 30.65 4.87
CA ILE A 305 7.68 29.80 3.90
C ILE A 305 6.87 28.58 3.48
N CYS A 306 6.02 28.01 4.36
CA CYS A 306 5.21 26.84 4.02
C CYS A 306 4.14 27.14 2.94
N ARG A 307 3.80 28.42 2.72
CA ARG A 307 2.87 28.85 1.66
C ARG A 307 3.57 29.10 0.35
N ASP A 308 4.82 29.52 0.43
CA ASP A 308 5.59 30.03 -0.72
C ASP A 308 6.44 28.93 -1.37
N GLU A 309 7.00 28.01 -0.55
CA GLU A 309 7.94 26.99 -0.99
C GLU A 309 7.48 25.57 -0.64
N GLU A 310 7.62 24.67 -1.59
CA GLU A 310 7.38 23.25 -1.37
C GLU A 310 8.61 22.61 -0.68
N PRO A 311 8.44 21.99 0.51
CA PRO A 311 9.54 21.29 1.16
C PRO A 311 9.91 20.01 0.40
N SER A 312 11.19 19.79 0.13
CA SER A 312 11.67 18.53 -0.43
C SER A 312 11.64 17.40 0.60
N LEU A 313 11.38 16.16 0.16
CA LEU A 313 11.57 14.97 0.98
C LEU A 313 13.08 14.77 1.17
N ARG A 314 13.60 14.99 2.39
CA ARG A 314 15.03 14.90 2.71
C ARG A 314 15.26 14.10 3.98
N GLU A 315 16.43 13.52 4.12
CA GLU A 315 16.82 12.82 5.35
C GLU A 315 17.02 13.86 6.48
N VAL A 316 16.27 13.70 7.56
CA VAL A 316 16.26 14.60 8.73
C VAL A 316 16.84 13.95 9.98
N SER A 317 16.92 12.64 9.98
CA SER A 317 17.69 11.83 10.93
C SER A 317 18.03 10.49 10.26
N PRO A 318 19.00 9.72 10.74
CA PRO A 318 19.43 8.49 10.08
C PRO A 318 18.27 7.54 9.79
N GLY A 319 18.02 7.31 8.49
CA GLY A 319 16.95 6.45 8.00
C GLY A 319 15.53 7.04 8.13
N GLN A 320 15.38 8.32 8.45
CA GLN A 320 14.10 9.01 8.53
C GLN A 320 14.07 10.23 7.61
N TRP A 321 13.14 10.24 6.69
CA TRP A 321 12.95 11.25 5.67
C TRP A 321 11.65 12.00 5.90
N ALA A 322 11.68 13.34 5.80
CA ALA A 322 10.48 14.17 5.96
C ALA A 322 10.46 15.35 4.99
N SER A 323 9.25 15.67 4.52
CA SER A 323 8.96 16.81 3.66
C SER A 323 8.36 17.94 4.50
N CYS A 324 9.19 18.49 5.43
CA CYS A 324 8.82 19.61 6.29
C CYS A 324 10.00 20.56 6.46
N HIS A 325 9.77 21.89 6.33
CA HIS A 325 10.80 22.91 6.53
C HIS A 325 11.37 22.90 7.96
N PHE A 326 10.57 22.47 8.93
CA PHE A 326 10.89 22.53 10.37
C PHE A 326 11.04 21.16 11.03
N ALA A 327 11.30 20.11 10.23
CA ALA A 327 11.36 18.72 10.71
C ALA A 327 12.37 18.49 11.85
N GLU A 328 13.48 19.24 11.88
CA GLU A 328 14.49 19.15 12.93
C GLU A 328 14.22 20.06 14.14
N GLU A 329 13.37 21.10 13.97
CA GLU A 329 13.07 22.07 15.02
C GLU A 329 11.84 21.67 15.85
N LEU A 330 10.85 21.01 15.21
CA LEU A 330 9.60 20.64 15.86
C LEU A 330 9.79 19.41 16.75
N ASN A 331 9.29 19.53 17.99
CA ASN A 331 9.13 18.39 18.88
C ASN A 331 7.69 17.88 18.80
N LEU A 332 7.46 16.96 17.87
CA LEU A 332 6.14 16.41 17.60
C LEU A 332 5.83 15.22 18.52
N ALA A 333 4.57 15.11 18.94
CA ALA A 333 4.12 14.03 19.81
C ALA A 333 3.96 12.72 19.00
N GLY A 334 4.64 11.67 19.41
CA GLY A 334 4.45 10.32 18.91
C GLY A 334 3.30 9.58 19.58
N ALA A 335 3.15 8.30 19.23
CA ALA A 335 2.27 7.38 19.94
C ALA A 335 2.78 7.19 21.39
N PRO A 336 1.91 7.00 22.39
CA PRO A 336 2.33 6.62 23.73
C PRO A 336 3.15 5.34 23.66
N GLN A 337 4.31 5.33 24.32
CA GLN A 337 5.04 4.08 24.51
C GLN A 337 4.20 3.20 25.45
N GLY A 338 3.60 2.15 24.90
CA GLY A 338 2.92 1.16 25.71
C GLY A 338 3.90 0.56 26.71
N ALA A 339 3.53 0.52 27.99
CA ALA A 339 4.21 -0.36 28.93
C ALA A 339 4.08 -1.80 28.38
N ASN A 340 5.21 -2.40 28.05
CA ASN A 340 5.33 -3.81 27.71
C ASN A 340 4.87 -4.68 28.89
#